data_6a52cb33fc42479ee88699644f585eac
#
_entry.id   6a52cb33fc42479ee88699644f585eac
#
_cell.length_a   1.000
_cell.length_b   1.000
_cell.length_c   1.000
_cell.angle_alpha   90.00
_cell.angle_beta   90.00
_cell.angle_gamma   90.00
#
_symmetry.space_group_name_H-M   'P 1'
#
loop_
_entity.id
_entity.type
_entity.pdbx_description
1 polymer ?
#
loop_
_entity_poly.entity_id
_entity_poly.type
_entity_poly.pdbx_seq_one_letter_code
_entity_poly.pdbx_strand_id
1 'polypeptide(L)'
;HYHIPLVSYSEASENGDFLETINGLREKQVDAFCYKSDKSYIVFYDNMAYSNRIPFTLAHELGHILLRHHYCSDNGIITRYATLTRKDWREKSADAFAGAFIRPAMLIKILNIKEIHDTTSIFGVSVQCAEVGNNIAKSFTPLSRFTKVVSYFNNQFHDFIHGRYCMKCHHTFAIEKSKYCPVCGSDKLIWNNRNLPIFSFLENPLEGELPLDMKYHSYPEQENGKTQKCFRCDNEEIGDDDYCIICGLETQNKCSNYSCSETLSLNARYCPYCGEESIYYRLKLLPSWEDEYKEIQSELDPAQQFAAGSEDIPF
;
A
#
# COMPACT_ATOMS: atom_id res chain seq x y z
N HIS A 1 -21.29 -0.77 2.45
CA HIS A 1 -20.45 -1.26 1.33
C HIS A 1 -21.32 -1.23 0.07
N TYR A 2 -20.99 -0.34 -0.89
CA TYR A 2 -21.59 -0.35 -2.21
C TYR A 2 -20.76 -1.30 -3.08
N HIS A 3 -21.36 -2.36 -3.61
CA HIS A 3 -20.75 -3.13 -4.66
C HIS A 3 -21.12 -2.46 -5.99
N ILE A 4 -20.16 -1.78 -6.63
CA ILE A 4 -20.35 -1.09 -7.91
C ILE A 4 -19.62 -1.90 -8.97
N PRO A 5 -20.32 -2.62 -9.85
CA PRO A 5 -19.70 -3.32 -10.97
C PRO A 5 -18.96 -2.34 -11.89
N LEU A 6 -17.76 -2.72 -12.32
CA LEU A 6 -16.99 -2.06 -13.36
C LEU A 6 -17.05 -2.95 -14.60
N VAL A 7 -17.49 -2.41 -15.72
CA VAL A 7 -17.64 -3.11 -16.98
C VAL A 7 -16.84 -2.38 -18.06
N SER A 8 -15.89 -3.06 -18.67
CA SER A 8 -15.13 -2.46 -19.78
C SER A 8 -16.00 -2.31 -21.02
N TYR A 9 -15.67 -1.35 -21.88
CA TYR A 9 -16.35 -1.20 -23.18
C TYR A 9 -16.15 -2.43 -24.05
N SER A 10 -15.01 -3.11 -23.96
CA SER A 10 -14.78 -4.35 -24.69
C SER A 10 -15.72 -5.46 -24.23
N GLU A 11 -15.84 -5.65 -22.93
CA GLU A 11 -16.75 -6.63 -22.32
C GLU A 11 -18.23 -6.31 -22.64
N ALA A 12 -18.63 -5.04 -22.52
CA ALA A 12 -19.98 -4.60 -22.89
C ALA A 12 -20.29 -4.84 -24.38
N SER A 13 -19.30 -4.71 -25.26
CA SER A 13 -19.45 -4.89 -26.70
C SER A 13 -19.65 -6.36 -27.11
N GLU A 14 -19.30 -7.33 -26.28
CA GLU A 14 -19.58 -8.76 -26.51
C GLU A 14 -21.10 -9.02 -26.49
N ASN A 15 -21.84 -8.19 -25.80
CA ASN A 15 -23.30 -8.16 -25.86
C ASN A 15 -23.74 -7.25 -27.02
N GLY A 16 -24.21 -7.84 -28.13
CA GLY A 16 -24.54 -7.15 -29.37
C GLY A 16 -25.49 -5.96 -29.22
N ASP A 17 -26.37 -5.96 -28.21
CA ASP A 17 -27.31 -4.87 -27.93
C ASP A 17 -26.62 -3.55 -27.50
N PHE A 18 -25.39 -3.62 -26.99
CA PHE A 18 -24.61 -2.46 -26.54
C PHE A 18 -23.56 -1.97 -27.55
N LEU A 19 -23.29 -2.73 -28.60
CA LEU A 19 -22.18 -2.47 -29.53
C LEU A 19 -22.29 -1.09 -30.20
N GLU A 20 -23.48 -0.72 -30.72
CA GLU A 20 -23.70 0.58 -31.36
C GLU A 20 -23.57 1.73 -30.36
N THR A 21 -24.07 1.54 -29.15
CA THR A 21 -23.97 2.55 -28.07
C THR A 21 -22.51 2.78 -27.70
N ILE A 22 -21.73 1.72 -27.49
CA ILE A 22 -20.30 1.81 -27.15
C ILE A 22 -19.49 2.48 -28.26
N ASN A 23 -19.75 2.14 -29.52
CA ASN A 23 -19.06 2.78 -30.67
C ASN A 23 -19.39 4.28 -30.71
N GLY A 24 -20.63 4.65 -30.51
CA GLY A 24 -21.03 6.06 -30.47
C GLY A 24 -20.43 6.84 -29.29
N LEU A 25 -20.17 6.17 -28.15
CA LEU A 25 -19.46 6.76 -27.01
C LEU A 25 -17.96 6.95 -27.29
N ARG A 26 -17.31 5.96 -27.93
CA ARG A 26 -15.92 6.07 -28.35
C ARG A 26 -15.70 7.18 -29.37
N GLU A 27 -16.57 7.31 -30.36
CA GLU A 27 -16.53 8.42 -31.33
C GLU A 27 -16.63 9.78 -30.66
N LYS A 28 -17.40 9.87 -29.60
CA LYS A 28 -17.53 11.10 -28.77
C LYS A 28 -16.43 11.25 -27.73
N GLN A 29 -15.45 10.35 -27.71
CA GLN A 29 -14.35 10.35 -26.73
C GLN A 29 -14.83 10.34 -25.27
N VAL A 30 -15.91 9.59 -24.98
CA VAL A 30 -16.38 9.37 -23.62
C VAL A 30 -15.58 8.24 -23.00
N ASP A 31 -14.69 8.54 -22.07
CA ASP A 31 -13.79 7.55 -21.46
C ASP A 31 -14.52 6.65 -20.44
N ALA A 32 -15.56 7.15 -19.80
CA ALA A 32 -16.43 6.37 -18.91
C ALA A 32 -17.77 7.07 -18.70
N PHE A 33 -18.73 6.32 -18.20
CA PHE A 33 -20.00 6.85 -17.69
C PHE A 33 -20.57 5.95 -16.60
N CYS A 34 -21.34 6.53 -15.71
CA CYS A 34 -22.08 5.80 -14.70
C CYS A 34 -23.54 5.67 -15.11
N TYR A 35 -24.03 4.42 -15.12
CA TYR A 35 -25.45 4.12 -15.27
C TYR A 35 -26.07 3.83 -13.90
N LYS A 36 -27.15 4.53 -13.57
CA LYS A 36 -27.93 4.31 -12.37
C LYS A 36 -29.17 3.51 -12.70
N SER A 37 -29.27 2.31 -12.14
CA SER A 37 -30.51 1.53 -12.05
C SER A 37 -31.28 1.94 -10.78
N ASP A 38 -32.52 1.45 -10.61
CA ASP A 38 -33.35 1.76 -9.42
C ASP A 38 -32.66 1.43 -8.10
N LYS A 39 -31.81 0.39 -8.06
CA LYS A 39 -31.19 -0.15 -6.84
C LYS A 39 -29.67 -0.19 -6.85
N SER A 40 -29.02 0.09 -7.98
CA SER A 40 -27.59 -0.09 -8.14
C SER A 40 -26.97 0.89 -9.12
N TYR A 41 -25.65 0.95 -9.12
CA TYR A 41 -24.85 1.70 -10.08
C TYR A 41 -23.97 0.71 -10.84
N ILE A 42 -23.70 0.99 -12.11
CA ILE A 42 -22.71 0.28 -12.95
C ILE A 42 -21.87 1.37 -13.61
N VAL A 43 -20.54 1.21 -13.54
CA VAL A 43 -19.61 2.10 -14.23
C VAL A 43 -19.06 1.39 -15.44
N PHE A 44 -19.29 1.97 -16.62
CA PHE A 44 -18.71 1.55 -17.89
C PHE A 44 -17.51 2.40 -18.20
N TYR A 45 -16.41 1.79 -18.69
CA TYR A 45 -15.18 2.52 -18.98
C TYR A 45 -14.47 2.01 -20.22
N ASP A 46 -13.75 2.89 -20.91
CA ASP A 46 -12.92 2.50 -22.06
C ASP A 46 -11.58 1.93 -21.59
N ASN A 47 -11.45 0.60 -21.69
CA ASN A 47 -10.23 -0.12 -21.37
C ASN A 47 -9.12 0.04 -22.44
N MET A 48 -9.42 0.70 -23.57
CA MET A 48 -8.44 1.08 -24.59
C MET A 48 -7.85 2.48 -24.36
N ALA A 49 -8.37 3.23 -23.38
CA ALA A 49 -7.80 4.52 -22.99
C ALA A 49 -6.41 4.33 -22.38
N TYR A 50 -5.61 5.41 -22.37
CA TYR A 50 -4.28 5.39 -21.72
C TYR A 50 -4.39 4.94 -20.27
N SER A 51 -3.57 3.96 -19.88
CA SER A 51 -3.60 3.32 -18.55
C SER A 51 -3.61 4.33 -17.40
N ASN A 52 -2.83 5.41 -17.50
CA ASN A 52 -2.77 6.48 -16.48
C ASN A 52 -4.01 7.40 -16.44
N ARG A 53 -4.95 7.28 -17.40
CA ARG A 53 -6.23 8.01 -17.38
C ARG A 53 -7.34 7.23 -16.71
N ILE A 54 -7.32 5.89 -16.84
CA ILE A 54 -8.37 5.01 -16.33
C ILE A 54 -8.63 5.24 -14.83
N PRO A 55 -7.62 5.29 -13.93
CA PRO A 55 -7.84 5.53 -12.51
C PRO A 55 -8.58 6.84 -12.22
N PHE A 56 -8.18 7.92 -12.89
CA PHE A 56 -8.84 9.21 -12.73
C PHE A 56 -10.29 9.17 -13.20
N THR A 57 -10.53 8.56 -14.35
CA THR A 57 -11.84 8.44 -14.96
C THR A 57 -12.79 7.62 -14.07
N LEU A 58 -12.33 6.47 -13.57
CA LEU A 58 -13.11 5.64 -12.62
C LEU A 58 -13.41 6.39 -11.32
N ALA A 59 -12.42 7.08 -10.77
CA ALA A 59 -12.59 7.88 -9.57
C ALA A 59 -13.55 9.07 -9.78
N HIS A 60 -13.59 9.64 -10.99
CA HIS A 60 -14.52 10.70 -11.37
C HIS A 60 -15.97 10.18 -11.36
N GLU A 61 -16.24 9.03 -11.98
CA GLU A 61 -17.55 8.39 -11.96
C GLU A 61 -17.97 8.01 -10.53
N LEU A 62 -17.02 7.50 -9.71
CA LEU A 62 -17.27 7.27 -8.29
C LEU A 62 -17.63 8.57 -7.56
N GLY A 63 -17.00 9.69 -7.92
CA GLY A 63 -17.33 11.02 -7.42
C GLY A 63 -18.79 11.39 -7.70
N HIS A 64 -19.29 11.16 -8.92
CA HIS A 64 -20.69 11.38 -9.24
C HIS A 64 -21.63 10.55 -8.38
N ILE A 65 -21.28 9.29 -8.09
CA ILE A 65 -22.09 8.40 -7.25
C ILE A 65 -22.12 8.90 -5.80
N LEU A 66 -20.94 9.11 -5.21
CA LEU A 66 -20.82 9.47 -3.79
C LEU A 66 -21.35 10.88 -3.48
N LEU A 67 -21.20 11.82 -4.41
CA LEU A 67 -21.76 13.17 -4.31
C LEU A 67 -23.21 13.23 -4.74
N ARG A 68 -23.82 12.10 -5.10
CA ARG A 68 -25.23 11.95 -5.44
C ARG A 68 -25.68 12.80 -6.62
N HIS A 69 -24.83 13.03 -7.61
CA HIS A 69 -25.13 13.88 -8.77
C HIS A 69 -26.27 13.33 -9.63
N HIS A 70 -26.50 12.01 -9.62
CA HIS A 70 -27.57 11.34 -10.37
C HIS A 70 -28.99 11.73 -9.91
N TYR A 71 -29.15 12.22 -8.68
CA TYR A 71 -30.45 12.67 -8.20
C TYR A 71 -30.86 14.03 -8.81
N CYS A 72 -29.94 14.71 -9.47
CA CYS A 72 -30.13 15.99 -10.12
C CYS A 72 -30.24 15.86 -11.65
N SER A 73 -30.36 14.64 -12.18
CA SER A 73 -30.40 14.34 -13.62
C SER A 73 -31.72 13.65 -13.97
N ASP A 74 -32.45 14.17 -14.96
CA ASP A 74 -33.76 13.66 -15.36
C ASP A 74 -33.69 12.26 -16.00
N ASN A 75 -32.54 11.84 -16.54
CA ASN A 75 -32.37 10.60 -17.30
C ASN A 75 -31.50 9.53 -16.59
N GLY A 76 -31.10 9.75 -15.35
CA GLY A 76 -30.26 8.77 -14.60
C GLY A 76 -28.85 8.53 -15.15
N ILE A 77 -28.49 9.12 -16.29
CA ILE A 77 -27.18 9.03 -16.94
C ILE A 77 -26.50 10.39 -16.81
N ILE A 78 -25.33 10.42 -16.21
CA ILE A 78 -24.44 11.58 -16.24
C ILE A 78 -23.27 11.20 -17.14
N THR A 79 -23.11 11.91 -18.23
CA THR A 79 -21.95 11.81 -19.09
C THR A 79 -21.23 13.15 -19.14
N ARG A 80 -19.90 13.11 -19.19
CA ARG A 80 -19.03 14.28 -19.28
C ARG A 80 -19.36 15.23 -20.45
N TYR A 81 -20.16 14.75 -21.41
CA TYR A 81 -20.50 15.46 -22.65
C TYR A 81 -21.77 16.31 -22.60
N ALA A 82 -22.63 16.15 -21.60
CA ALA A 82 -23.92 16.81 -21.61
C ALA A 82 -23.89 18.34 -21.46
N THR A 83 -22.71 18.94 -21.20
CA THR A 83 -22.61 20.38 -20.89
C THR A 83 -21.33 21.06 -21.39
N LEU A 84 -21.13 21.14 -22.67
CA LEU A 84 -20.05 21.98 -23.26
C LEU A 84 -20.21 23.49 -23.00
N THR A 85 -21.32 23.95 -22.46
CA THR A 85 -21.63 25.38 -22.31
C THR A 85 -21.62 25.94 -20.89
N ARG A 86 -21.66 25.10 -19.87
CA ARG A 86 -21.39 25.46 -18.47
C ARG A 86 -20.58 24.34 -17.84
N LYS A 87 -19.34 24.63 -17.37
CA LYS A 87 -18.66 23.71 -16.44
C LYS A 87 -19.60 23.52 -15.24
N ASP A 88 -20.43 22.50 -15.32
CA ASP A 88 -21.36 22.14 -14.27
C ASP A 88 -20.56 21.98 -12.97
N TRP A 89 -21.08 22.52 -11.89
CA TRP A 89 -20.47 22.34 -10.57
C TRP A 89 -20.29 20.86 -10.23
N ARG A 90 -21.14 19.99 -10.75
CA ARG A 90 -21.07 18.52 -10.60
C ARG A 90 -19.79 17.96 -11.19
N GLU A 91 -19.44 18.34 -12.41
CA GLU A 91 -18.19 17.92 -13.07
C GLU A 91 -16.97 18.39 -12.28
N LYS A 92 -16.98 19.67 -11.86
CA LYS A 92 -15.87 20.21 -11.06
C LYS A 92 -15.70 19.51 -9.72
N SER A 93 -16.81 19.16 -9.06
CA SER A 93 -16.75 18.46 -7.77
C SER A 93 -16.38 17.00 -7.94
N ALA A 94 -16.78 16.33 -9.03
CA ALA A 94 -16.33 14.99 -9.37
C ALA A 94 -14.83 14.98 -9.73
N ASP A 95 -14.34 15.96 -10.50
CA ASP A 95 -12.91 16.13 -10.79
C ASP A 95 -12.08 16.38 -9.50
N ALA A 96 -12.59 17.24 -8.61
CA ALA A 96 -11.95 17.52 -7.34
C ALA A 96 -11.89 16.27 -6.44
N PHE A 97 -13.00 15.51 -6.39
CA PHE A 97 -13.06 14.24 -5.68
C PHE A 97 -12.05 13.24 -6.26
N ALA A 98 -12.08 13.02 -7.58
CA ALA A 98 -11.17 12.10 -8.25
C ALA A 98 -9.70 12.44 -7.96
N GLY A 99 -9.33 13.71 -8.13
CA GLY A 99 -7.99 14.16 -7.84
C GLY A 99 -7.58 13.96 -6.38
N ALA A 100 -8.46 14.25 -5.42
CA ALA A 100 -8.18 14.04 -4.01
C ALA A 100 -8.10 12.56 -3.63
N PHE A 101 -8.91 11.71 -4.27
CA PHE A 101 -8.99 10.28 -4.02
C PHE A 101 -7.76 9.52 -4.53
N ILE A 102 -7.40 9.69 -5.81
CA ILE A 102 -6.29 8.93 -6.41
C ILE A 102 -4.91 9.51 -6.09
N ARG A 103 -4.83 10.78 -5.75
CA ARG A 103 -3.60 11.53 -5.57
C ARG A 103 -3.77 12.55 -4.44
N PRO A 104 -3.85 12.11 -3.18
CA PRO A 104 -4.02 13.01 -2.04
C PRO A 104 -2.86 14.01 -1.94
N ALA A 105 -3.12 15.29 -2.18
CA ALA A 105 -2.09 16.32 -2.18
C ALA A 105 -1.37 16.45 -0.82
N MET A 106 -2.02 16.05 0.27
CA MET A 106 -1.40 15.97 1.59
C MET A 106 -0.30 14.90 1.64
N LEU A 107 -0.49 13.73 0.98
CA LEU A 107 0.57 12.70 0.88
C LEU A 107 1.76 13.20 0.07
N ILE A 108 1.52 13.90 -1.06
CA ILE A 108 2.60 14.55 -1.83
C ILE A 108 3.42 15.45 -0.91
N LYS A 109 2.74 16.23 -0.06
CA LYS A 109 3.40 17.14 0.88
C LYS A 109 4.15 16.43 2.00
N ILE A 110 3.56 15.42 2.62
CA ILE A 110 4.17 14.63 3.71
C ILE A 110 5.42 13.90 3.19
N LEU A 111 5.33 13.29 2.00
CA LEU A 111 6.43 12.58 1.35
C LEU A 111 7.47 13.53 0.74
N ASN A 112 7.21 14.84 0.76
CA ASN A 112 8.08 15.88 0.18
C ASN A 112 8.41 15.64 -1.31
N ILE A 113 7.43 15.12 -2.07
CA ILE A 113 7.57 14.89 -3.50
C ILE A 113 7.58 16.24 -4.22
N LYS A 114 8.66 16.55 -4.94
CA LYS A 114 8.85 17.83 -5.64
C LYS A 114 8.62 17.70 -7.13
N GLU A 115 9.09 16.61 -7.70
CA GLU A 115 9.08 16.40 -9.15
C GLU A 115 7.74 15.84 -9.61
N ILE A 116 7.26 16.33 -10.75
CA ILE A 116 5.99 15.86 -11.35
C ILE A 116 6.11 14.41 -11.77
N HIS A 117 7.27 14.02 -12.30
CA HIS A 117 7.54 12.64 -12.70
C HIS A 117 7.37 11.66 -11.53
N ASP A 118 7.89 12.01 -10.34
CA ASP A 118 7.75 11.16 -9.15
C ASP A 118 6.27 11.03 -8.75
N THR A 119 5.52 12.14 -8.77
CA THR A 119 4.08 12.11 -8.49
C THR A 119 3.34 11.22 -9.50
N THR A 120 3.68 11.34 -10.79
CA THR A 120 3.09 10.52 -11.86
C THR A 120 3.37 9.04 -11.62
N SER A 121 4.61 8.69 -11.32
CA SER A 121 5.06 7.31 -11.10
C SER A 121 4.46 6.70 -9.82
N ILE A 122 4.48 7.46 -8.72
CA ILE A 122 4.03 6.98 -7.40
C ILE A 122 2.52 6.74 -7.37
N PHE A 123 1.75 7.65 -7.95
CA PHE A 123 0.29 7.61 -7.91
C PHE A 123 -0.35 7.06 -9.20
N GLY A 124 0.43 6.67 -10.21
CA GLY A 124 -0.09 6.13 -11.47
C GLY A 124 -1.01 7.09 -12.22
N VAL A 125 -0.77 8.40 -12.15
CA VAL A 125 -1.64 9.44 -12.71
C VAL A 125 -1.01 10.14 -13.90
N SER A 126 -1.83 10.82 -14.72
CA SER A 126 -1.33 11.64 -15.82
C SER A 126 -0.49 12.82 -15.32
N VAL A 127 0.40 13.35 -16.19
CA VAL A 127 1.21 14.53 -15.92
C VAL A 127 0.34 15.72 -15.48
N GLN A 128 -0.76 15.98 -16.17
CA GLN A 128 -1.68 17.06 -15.82
C GLN A 128 -2.29 16.87 -14.42
N CYS A 129 -2.67 15.64 -14.07
CA CYS A 129 -3.19 15.33 -12.73
C CYS A 129 -2.10 15.53 -11.67
N ALA A 130 -0.86 15.10 -11.93
CA ALA A 130 0.28 15.29 -11.05
C ALA A 130 0.59 16.77 -10.81
N GLU A 131 0.60 17.61 -11.87
CA GLU A 131 0.83 19.06 -11.78
C GLU A 131 -0.18 19.75 -10.85
N VAL A 132 -1.47 19.44 -11.04
CA VAL A 132 -2.53 19.97 -10.17
C VAL A 132 -2.28 19.56 -8.71
N GLY A 133 -1.87 18.30 -8.48
CA GLY A 133 -1.56 17.83 -7.14
C GLY A 133 -0.40 18.51 -6.48
N ASN A 134 0.70 18.63 -7.20
CA ASN A 134 1.89 19.31 -6.69
C ASN A 134 1.61 20.79 -6.38
N ASN A 135 0.77 21.44 -7.19
CA ASN A 135 0.38 22.83 -6.93
C ASN A 135 -0.52 22.95 -5.68
N ILE A 136 -1.47 22.03 -5.48
CA ILE A 136 -2.29 21.98 -4.25
C ILE A 136 -1.39 21.67 -3.05
N ALA A 137 -0.44 20.73 -3.17
CA ALA A 137 0.48 20.36 -2.09
C ALA A 137 1.33 21.54 -1.59
N LYS A 138 1.68 22.49 -2.47
CA LYS A 138 2.39 23.73 -2.08
C LYS A 138 1.57 24.60 -1.12
N SER A 139 0.23 24.56 -1.21
CA SER A 139 -0.65 25.34 -0.31
C SER A 139 -0.62 24.86 1.14
N PHE A 140 -0.21 23.61 1.40
CA PHE A 140 -0.05 23.06 2.75
C PHE A 140 1.29 23.46 3.41
N THR A 141 1.61 24.73 3.38
CA THR A 141 2.84 25.27 3.97
C THR A 141 2.50 26.37 4.98
N PRO A 142 3.04 26.30 6.23
CA PRO A 142 3.79 25.19 6.82
C PRO A 142 2.87 24.03 7.26
N LEU A 143 3.39 22.80 7.25
CA LEU A 143 2.65 21.61 7.70
C LEU A 143 2.14 21.71 9.13
N SER A 144 2.82 22.46 9.99
CA SER A 144 2.43 22.69 11.38
C SER A 144 1.04 23.31 11.55
N ARG A 145 0.49 23.95 10.52
CA ARG A 145 -0.90 24.44 10.52
C ARG A 145 -1.94 23.33 10.31
N PHE A 146 -1.51 22.16 9.88
CA PHE A 146 -2.37 21.05 9.48
C PHE A 146 -2.17 19.80 10.35
N THR A 147 -1.71 19.96 11.59
CA THR A 147 -1.29 18.86 12.48
C THR A 147 -2.30 17.72 12.58
N LYS A 148 -3.60 18.02 12.74
CA LYS A 148 -4.65 16.99 12.81
C LYS A 148 -4.78 16.21 11.49
N VAL A 149 -4.69 16.90 10.36
CA VAL A 149 -4.78 16.26 9.04
C VAL A 149 -3.53 15.45 8.77
N VAL A 150 -2.35 15.97 9.09
CA VAL A 150 -1.08 15.25 8.98
C VAL A 150 -1.09 13.99 9.84
N SER A 151 -1.53 14.09 11.11
CA SER A 151 -1.66 12.93 12.00
C SER A 151 -2.64 11.89 11.43
N TYR A 152 -3.78 12.32 10.90
CA TYR A 152 -4.74 11.42 10.24
C TYR A 152 -4.10 10.69 9.07
N PHE A 153 -3.40 11.39 8.17
CA PHE A 153 -2.74 10.77 7.02
C PHE A 153 -1.61 9.83 7.45
N ASN A 154 -0.79 10.23 8.42
CA ASN A 154 0.26 9.36 8.95
C ASN A 154 -0.31 8.06 9.53
N ASN A 155 -1.45 8.11 10.20
CA ASN A 155 -2.08 6.91 10.74
C ASN A 155 -2.72 6.04 9.65
N GLN A 156 -3.47 6.64 8.72
CA GLN A 156 -4.17 5.89 7.67
C GLN A 156 -3.24 5.33 6.59
N PHE A 157 -2.12 5.99 6.33
CA PHE A 157 -1.15 5.62 5.30
C PHE A 157 0.23 5.30 5.89
N HIS A 158 0.25 4.82 7.14
CA HIS A 158 1.49 4.56 7.88
C HIS A 158 2.44 3.67 7.07
N ASP A 159 1.97 2.52 6.59
CA ASP A 159 2.78 1.55 5.87
C ASP A 159 3.26 2.07 4.52
N PHE A 160 2.48 2.92 3.88
CA PHE A 160 2.89 3.59 2.66
C PHE A 160 3.95 4.66 2.92
N ILE A 161 3.77 5.52 3.92
CA ILE A 161 4.69 6.62 4.23
C ILE A 161 6.03 6.08 4.76
N HIS A 162 5.96 5.12 5.69
CA HIS A 162 7.13 4.61 6.41
C HIS A 162 7.62 3.27 5.87
N GLY A 163 6.97 2.72 4.85
CA GLY A 163 7.37 1.47 4.22
C GLY A 163 8.79 1.50 3.70
N ARG A 164 9.56 0.47 4.02
CA ARG A 164 10.93 0.28 3.57
C ARG A 164 11.09 -1.13 3.03
N TYR A 165 11.92 -1.24 2.01
CA TYR A 165 12.38 -2.50 1.46
C TYR A 165 13.89 -2.58 1.63
N CYS A 166 14.37 -3.67 2.20
CA CYS A 166 15.81 -3.90 2.37
C CYS A 166 16.39 -4.58 1.15
N MET A 167 17.37 -3.94 0.50
CA MET A 167 18.04 -4.49 -0.67
C MET A 167 18.98 -5.68 -0.36
N LYS A 168 19.27 -5.95 0.91
CA LYS A 168 20.17 -7.05 1.32
C LYS A 168 19.40 -8.33 1.63
N CYS A 169 18.35 -8.25 2.46
CA CYS A 169 17.62 -9.43 2.92
C CYS A 169 16.17 -9.50 2.39
N HIS A 170 15.79 -8.57 1.52
CA HIS A 170 14.47 -8.50 0.87
C HIS A 170 13.28 -8.39 1.83
N HIS A 171 13.54 -8.00 3.08
CA HIS A 171 12.47 -7.75 4.06
C HIS A 171 11.80 -6.41 3.84
N THR A 172 10.45 -6.42 3.90
CA THR A 172 9.62 -5.22 3.91
C THR A 172 9.10 -4.93 5.30
N PHE A 173 9.15 -3.69 5.71
CA PHE A 173 8.68 -3.25 7.03
C PHE A 173 8.28 -1.77 7.00
N ALA A 174 7.50 -1.33 7.99
CA ALA A 174 7.08 0.06 8.13
C ALA A 174 7.38 0.55 9.56
N ILE A 175 8.53 1.18 9.72
CA ILE A 175 8.97 1.75 11.01
C ILE A 175 9.35 3.21 10.77
N GLU A 176 8.68 4.12 11.48
CA GLU A 176 8.94 5.56 11.39
C GLU A 176 10.41 5.86 11.73
N LYS A 177 11.04 6.71 10.90
CA LYS A 177 12.45 7.13 11.08
C LYS A 177 13.49 6.01 11.06
N SER A 178 13.14 4.82 10.55
CA SER A 178 14.10 3.74 10.41
C SER A 178 15.25 4.10 9.48
N LYS A 179 16.45 3.79 9.88
CA LYS A 179 17.70 3.94 9.11
C LYS A 179 18.32 2.60 8.76
N TYR A 180 17.98 1.56 9.51
CA TYR A 180 18.53 0.22 9.37
C TYR A 180 17.41 -0.83 9.31
N CYS A 181 17.69 -1.93 8.63
CA CYS A 181 16.78 -3.07 8.56
C CYS A 181 16.74 -3.81 9.91
N PRO A 182 15.56 -4.05 10.50
CA PRO A 182 15.47 -4.76 11.78
C PRO A 182 15.90 -6.23 11.71
N VAL A 183 15.95 -6.81 10.49
CA VAL A 183 16.33 -8.21 10.28
C VAL A 183 17.83 -8.37 10.11
N CYS A 184 18.46 -7.66 9.18
CA CYS A 184 19.87 -7.86 8.80
C CYS A 184 20.82 -6.69 9.13
N GLY A 185 20.32 -5.63 9.77
CA GLY A 185 21.11 -4.46 10.16
C GLY A 185 21.60 -3.57 9.00
N SER A 186 21.22 -3.86 7.76
CA SER A 186 21.66 -3.09 6.58
C SER A 186 21.02 -1.71 6.54
N ASP A 187 21.79 -0.71 6.14
CA ASP A 187 21.33 0.65 5.82
C ASP A 187 20.85 0.82 4.36
N LYS A 188 20.98 -0.24 3.54
CA LYS A 188 20.55 -0.23 2.14
C LYS A 188 19.04 -0.39 2.04
N LEU A 189 18.33 0.64 2.45
CA LEU A 189 16.87 0.72 2.43
C LEU A 189 16.40 1.59 1.29
N ILE A 190 15.35 1.14 0.60
CA ILE A 190 14.58 1.96 -0.33
C ILE A 190 13.15 2.11 0.17
N TRP A 191 12.46 3.16 -0.25
CA TRP A 191 11.08 3.35 0.07
C TRP A 191 10.22 2.29 -0.63
N ASN A 192 9.35 1.62 0.13
CA ASN A 192 8.40 0.65 -0.40
C ASN A 192 7.06 1.33 -0.69
N ASN A 193 6.87 1.83 -1.90
CA ASN A 193 5.66 2.51 -2.34
C ASN A 193 4.51 1.56 -2.77
N ARG A 194 4.68 0.24 -2.62
CA ARG A 194 3.73 -0.78 -3.12
C ARG A 194 2.46 -0.91 -2.29
N ASN A 195 2.51 -0.47 -1.04
CA ASN A 195 1.40 -0.57 -0.10
C ASN A 195 0.41 0.60 -0.22
N LEU A 196 0.19 1.12 -1.44
CA LEU A 196 -0.84 2.13 -1.66
C LEU A 196 -2.19 1.43 -1.92
N PRO A 197 -3.14 1.43 -0.98
CA PRO A 197 -4.40 0.68 -1.10
C PRO A 197 -5.25 1.09 -2.30
N ILE A 198 -5.06 2.32 -2.79
CA ILE A 198 -5.84 2.91 -3.89
C ILE A 198 -5.65 2.16 -5.21
N PHE A 199 -4.52 1.49 -5.41
CA PHE A 199 -4.21 0.79 -6.67
C PHE A 199 -4.29 -0.72 -6.58
N SER A 200 -4.60 -1.28 -5.44
CA SER A 200 -4.70 -2.74 -5.27
C SER A 200 -5.86 -3.38 -6.04
N PHE A 201 -6.82 -2.58 -6.52
CA PHE A 201 -7.95 -3.05 -7.32
C PHE A 201 -7.74 -2.95 -8.84
N LEU A 202 -6.72 -2.21 -9.27
CA LEU A 202 -6.27 -2.22 -10.66
C LEU A 202 -5.22 -3.29 -10.77
N GLU A 203 -5.52 -4.39 -11.44
CA GLU A 203 -4.52 -5.40 -11.80
C GLU A 203 -3.31 -4.69 -12.39
N ASN A 204 -2.20 -4.83 -11.74
CA ASN A 204 -1.06 -3.93 -11.80
C ASN A 204 -0.41 -3.92 -13.19
N PRO A 205 -0.41 -2.80 -13.91
CA PRO A 205 0.30 -2.70 -15.17
C PRO A 205 1.81 -2.43 -15.01
N LEU A 206 2.35 -2.44 -13.79
CA LEU A 206 3.79 -2.40 -13.59
C LEU A 206 4.36 -3.78 -13.92
N GLU A 207 4.57 -4.01 -15.21
CA GLU A 207 5.39 -5.09 -15.76
C GLU A 207 6.81 -4.98 -15.22
N GLY A 208 7.06 -5.68 -14.15
CA GLY A 208 8.35 -5.91 -13.55
C GLY A 208 8.15 -6.99 -12.50
N GLU A 209 8.99 -8.02 -12.52
CA GLU A 209 9.00 -9.02 -11.47
C GLU A 209 9.04 -8.31 -10.13
N LEU A 210 8.01 -8.54 -9.30
CA LEU A 210 7.99 -8.01 -7.95
C LEU A 210 9.24 -8.52 -7.23
N PRO A 211 10.10 -7.65 -6.66
CA PRO A 211 11.18 -8.15 -5.84
C PRO A 211 10.61 -9.07 -4.77
N LEU A 212 11.36 -10.14 -4.53
CA LEU A 212 11.05 -11.13 -3.51
C LEU A 212 10.76 -10.41 -2.18
N ASP A 213 9.57 -10.61 -1.61
CA ASP A 213 9.23 -10.11 -0.27
C ASP A 213 9.44 -11.23 0.73
N MET A 214 10.57 -11.19 1.43
CA MET A 214 10.94 -12.21 2.42
C MET A 214 10.22 -11.92 3.73
N LYS A 215 9.33 -12.82 4.12
CA LYS A 215 8.61 -12.79 5.40
C LYS A 215 9.36 -13.63 6.43
N TYR A 216 10.13 -12.96 7.25
CA TYR A 216 10.83 -13.55 8.37
C TYR A 216 9.89 -13.92 9.51
N HIS A 217 10.28 -14.90 10.33
CA HIS A 217 9.47 -15.40 11.42
C HIS A 217 9.08 -14.28 12.41
N SER A 218 7.81 -14.26 12.79
CA SER A 218 7.30 -13.35 13.81
C SER A 218 6.92 -14.13 15.05
N TYR A 219 7.19 -13.55 16.21
CA TYR A 219 6.85 -14.15 17.49
C TYR A 219 5.59 -13.50 18.06
N PRO A 220 4.71 -14.28 18.71
CA PRO A 220 3.50 -13.74 19.28
C PRO A 220 3.80 -12.75 20.41
N GLU A 221 3.22 -11.55 20.30
CA GLU A 221 3.34 -10.47 21.26
C GLU A 221 2.02 -10.30 22.04
N GLN A 222 2.12 -9.83 23.29
CA GLN A 222 1.00 -9.32 24.04
C GLN A 222 0.67 -7.89 23.56
N GLU A 223 -0.49 -7.35 23.95
CA GLU A 223 -0.88 -5.97 23.58
C GLU A 223 0.11 -4.90 24.07
N ASN A 224 0.86 -5.18 25.13
CA ASN A 224 1.91 -4.32 25.70
C ASN A 224 3.28 -4.50 25.05
N GLY A 225 3.41 -5.30 23.96
CA GLY A 225 4.66 -5.56 23.25
C GLY A 225 5.59 -6.55 23.97
N LYS A 226 5.14 -7.21 25.03
CA LYS A 226 5.90 -8.24 25.73
C LYS A 226 5.70 -9.60 25.09
N THR A 227 6.65 -10.51 25.27
CA THR A 227 6.52 -11.88 24.77
C THR A 227 5.39 -12.63 25.49
N GLN A 228 4.72 -13.53 24.77
CA GLN A 228 3.75 -14.46 25.39
C GLN A 228 4.43 -15.63 26.07
N LYS A 229 5.66 -15.98 25.64
CA LYS A 229 6.45 -17.07 26.16
C LYS A 229 7.92 -16.66 26.28
N CYS A 230 8.57 -17.03 27.37
CA CYS A 230 9.97 -16.67 27.58
C CYS A 230 10.89 -17.35 26.56
N PHE A 231 11.70 -16.58 25.84
CA PHE A 231 12.64 -17.07 24.83
C PHE A 231 13.78 -17.95 25.37
N ARG A 232 14.02 -17.92 26.70
CA ARG A 232 15.13 -18.65 27.33
C ARG A 232 14.69 -19.91 28.05
N CYS A 233 13.56 -19.87 28.75
CA CYS A 233 13.15 -20.98 29.63
C CYS A 233 11.72 -21.49 29.32
N ASP A 234 11.12 -21.03 28.27
CA ASP A 234 9.80 -21.44 27.81
C ASP A 234 8.67 -21.20 28.80
N ASN A 235 8.89 -20.37 29.84
CA ASN A 235 7.82 -19.98 30.75
C ASN A 235 6.71 -19.26 30.02
N GLU A 236 5.47 -19.73 30.17
CA GLU A 236 4.25 -19.17 29.57
C GLU A 236 3.51 -18.23 30.54
N GLU A 237 3.90 -18.23 31.80
CA GLU A 237 3.37 -17.31 32.81
C GLU A 237 4.15 -15.98 32.78
N ILE A 238 4.04 -15.25 31.67
CA ILE A 238 4.59 -13.91 31.50
C ILE A 238 3.48 -12.93 31.82
N GLY A 239 3.46 -12.39 33.02
CA GLY A 239 2.54 -11.32 33.40
C GLY A 239 2.94 -9.96 32.83
N ASP A 240 2.56 -8.90 33.54
CA ASP A 240 2.97 -7.52 33.23
C ASP A 240 4.40 -7.16 33.70
N ASP A 241 5.15 -8.16 34.19
CA ASP A 241 6.50 -7.96 34.69
C ASP A 241 7.50 -7.70 33.57
N ASP A 242 8.52 -6.87 33.82
CA ASP A 242 9.57 -6.57 32.87
C ASP A 242 10.57 -7.69 32.69
N TYR A 243 10.58 -8.66 33.59
CA TYR A 243 11.50 -9.80 33.58
C TYR A 243 10.74 -11.11 33.83
N CYS A 244 11.20 -12.16 33.15
CA CYS A 244 10.72 -13.51 33.41
C CYS A 244 11.03 -13.92 34.86
N ILE A 245 10.02 -14.26 35.63
CA ILE A 245 10.14 -14.64 37.05
C ILE A 245 10.98 -15.87 37.30
N ILE A 246 11.19 -16.72 36.28
CA ILE A 246 11.96 -17.96 36.38
C ILE A 246 13.44 -17.74 36.08
N CYS A 247 13.77 -17.07 34.96
CA CYS A 247 15.15 -16.96 34.49
C CYS A 247 15.70 -15.53 34.41
N GLY A 248 14.90 -14.52 34.76
CA GLY A 248 15.33 -13.12 34.76
C GLY A 248 15.59 -12.50 33.39
N LEU A 249 15.15 -13.13 32.27
CA LEU A 249 15.25 -12.53 30.95
C LEU A 249 14.24 -11.39 30.84
N GLU A 250 14.64 -10.28 30.22
CA GLU A 250 13.68 -9.20 29.86
C GLU A 250 12.57 -9.75 28.97
N THR A 251 11.33 -9.32 29.23
CA THR A 251 10.12 -9.78 28.52
C THR A 251 9.87 -8.99 27.23
N GLN A 252 10.63 -7.94 27.01
CA GLN A 252 10.66 -7.14 25.79
C GLN A 252 12.03 -7.17 25.14
N ASN A 253 12.06 -7.19 23.82
CA ASN A 253 13.31 -7.02 23.09
C ASN A 253 13.70 -5.53 23.05
N LYS A 254 14.96 -5.22 23.28
CA LYS A 254 15.46 -3.85 23.30
C LYS A 254 16.78 -3.73 22.54
N CYS A 255 17.10 -2.51 22.17
CA CYS A 255 18.42 -2.19 21.63
C CYS A 255 19.51 -2.45 22.66
N SER A 256 20.60 -3.12 22.30
CA SER A 256 21.73 -3.35 23.19
C SER A 256 22.60 -2.11 23.43
N ASN A 257 22.39 -1.06 22.64
CA ASN A 257 23.07 0.22 22.81
C ASN A 257 22.37 1.04 23.90
N TYR A 258 23.01 1.19 25.04
CA TYR A 258 22.48 1.93 26.20
C TYR A 258 22.11 3.39 25.89
N SER A 259 22.76 4.01 24.91
CA SER A 259 22.45 5.39 24.51
C SER A 259 21.19 5.49 23.62
N CYS A 260 20.76 4.39 23.05
CA CYS A 260 19.57 4.28 22.22
C CYS A 260 18.36 3.80 23.06
N SER A 261 18.52 2.66 23.73
CA SER A 261 17.53 2.03 24.66
C SER A 261 16.11 1.83 24.11
N GLU A 262 15.94 1.85 22.77
CA GLU A 262 14.64 1.69 22.13
C GLU A 262 14.08 0.28 22.32
N THR A 263 12.78 0.18 22.59
CA THR A 263 12.05 -1.08 22.57
C THR A 263 11.83 -1.50 21.13
N LEU A 264 12.08 -2.77 20.83
CA LEU A 264 12.04 -3.35 19.51
C LEU A 264 10.98 -4.45 19.43
N SER A 265 10.51 -4.76 18.22
CA SER A 265 9.70 -5.96 18.00
C SER A 265 10.47 -7.22 18.43
N LEU A 266 9.76 -8.26 18.86
CA LEU A 266 10.37 -9.47 19.40
C LEU A 266 11.30 -10.17 18.41
N ASN A 267 11.01 -10.09 17.11
CA ASN A 267 11.80 -10.68 16.03
C ASN A 267 12.93 -9.78 15.51
N ALA A 268 13.07 -8.55 16.02
CA ALA A 268 14.13 -7.66 15.58
C ALA A 268 15.51 -8.14 16.05
N ARG A 269 16.39 -8.38 15.10
CA ARG A 269 17.80 -8.72 15.37
C ARG A 269 18.65 -7.49 15.51
N TYR A 270 18.28 -6.41 14.82
CA TYR A 270 19.00 -5.14 14.81
C TYR A 270 18.05 -3.98 15.09
N CYS A 271 18.57 -2.94 15.72
CA CYS A 271 17.83 -1.71 15.99
C CYS A 271 17.61 -0.90 14.71
N PRO A 272 16.37 -0.59 14.32
CA PRO A 272 16.11 0.18 13.11
C PRO A 272 16.61 1.64 13.18
N TYR A 273 16.93 2.14 14.35
CA TYR A 273 17.35 3.54 14.56
C TYR A 273 18.86 3.73 14.59
N CYS A 274 19.61 2.84 15.23
CA CYS A 274 21.08 2.94 15.38
C CYS A 274 21.88 1.82 14.73
N GLY A 275 21.21 0.73 14.29
CA GLY A 275 21.87 -0.40 13.61
C GLY A 275 22.54 -1.43 14.54
N GLU A 276 22.60 -1.19 15.86
CA GLU A 276 23.18 -2.14 16.80
C GLU A 276 22.28 -3.37 16.98
N GLU A 277 22.88 -4.48 17.41
CA GLU A 277 22.14 -5.70 17.72
C GLU A 277 21.07 -5.46 18.80
N SER A 278 19.98 -6.20 18.71
CA SER A 278 19.02 -6.28 19.81
C SER A 278 19.57 -7.16 20.95
N ILE A 279 19.00 -7.00 22.14
CA ILE A 279 19.37 -7.85 23.29
C ILE A 279 19.10 -9.32 23.00
N TYR A 280 17.95 -9.65 22.40
CA TYR A 280 17.60 -11.05 22.09
C TYR A 280 18.55 -11.66 21.07
N TYR A 281 18.95 -10.93 20.05
CA TYR A 281 19.90 -11.42 19.06
C TYR A 281 21.29 -11.58 19.65
N ARG A 282 21.77 -10.63 20.42
CA ARG A 282 23.04 -10.68 21.13
C ARG A 282 23.14 -11.85 22.11
N LEU A 283 22.02 -12.20 22.76
CA LEU A 283 21.92 -13.36 23.65
C LEU A 283 21.70 -14.69 22.89
N LYS A 284 21.71 -14.69 21.55
CA LYS A 284 21.50 -15.85 20.68
C LYS A 284 20.13 -16.53 20.90
N LEU A 285 19.12 -15.75 21.23
CA LEU A 285 17.73 -16.18 21.38
C LEU A 285 16.97 -16.14 20.05
N LEU A 286 17.47 -15.42 19.07
CA LEU A 286 16.95 -15.35 17.70
C LEU A 286 17.93 -16.04 16.75
N PRO A 287 17.45 -16.79 15.74
CA PRO A 287 18.32 -17.40 14.72
C PRO A 287 19.01 -16.32 13.86
N SER A 288 20.08 -16.69 13.15
CA SER A 288 20.66 -15.78 12.17
C SER A 288 19.67 -15.53 11.02
N TRP A 289 19.67 -14.32 10.45
CA TRP A 289 18.79 -14.03 9.34
C TRP A 289 19.22 -14.76 8.06
N GLU A 290 20.51 -15.06 7.92
CA GLU A 290 21.06 -15.82 6.79
C GLU A 290 20.55 -17.25 6.74
N ASP A 291 20.42 -17.90 7.90
CA ASP A 291 19.91 -19.27 7.99
C ASP A 291 18.43 -19.30 7.69
N GLU A 292 17.65 -18.40 8.29
CA GLU A 292 16.23 -18.27 8.02
C GLU A 292 15.95 -17.86 6.56
N TYR A 293 16.80 -16.99 5.97
CA TYR A 293 16.71 -16.63 4.56
C TYR A 293 16.83 -17.84 3.63
N LYS A 294 17.81 -18.73 3.90
CA LYS A 294 18.00 -19.96 3.12
C LYS A 294 16.82 -20.92 3.27
N GLU A 295 16.30 -21.07 4.49
CA GLU A 295 15.12 -21.88 4.78
C GLU A 295 13.91 -21.41 3.97
N ILE A 296 13.58 -20.13 4.05
CA ILE A 296 12.46 -19.52 3.30
C ILE A 296 12.69 -19.67 1.78
N GLN A 297 13.90 -19.46 1.28
CA GLN A 297 14.19 -19.65 -0.14
C GLN A 297 13.97 -21.10 -0.58
N SER A 298 14.36 -22.07 0.23
CA SER A 298 14.15 -23.49 -0.08
C SER A 298 12.68 -23.89 -0.12
N GLU A 299 11.84 -23.22 0.65
CA GLU A 299 10.38 -23.41 0.61
C GLU A 299 9.71 -22.77 -0.62
N LEU A 300 10.27 -21.67 -1.12
CA LEU A 300 9.74 -20.95 -2.28
C LEU A 300 10.13 -21.57 -3.62
N ASP A 301 11.16 -22.42 -3.66
CA ASP A 301 11.62 -23.10 -4.88
C ASP A 301 11.33 -24.61 -4.84
N PRO A 302 10.12 -25.06 -5.27
CA PRO A 302 9.71 -26.44 -5.23
C PRO A 302 10.57 -27.38 -6.13
N ALA A 303 11.30 -26.83 -7.08
CA ALA A 303 12.15 -27.62 -7.99
C ALA A 303 13.35 -28.27 -7.28
N GLN A 304 13.79 -27.75 -6.16
CA GLN A 304 14.89 -28.34 -5.38
C GLN A 304 14.44 -29.48 -4.45
N GLN A 305 13.15 -29.57 -4.12
CA GLN A 305 12.63 -30.68 -3.28
C GLN A 305 12.63 -32.02 -4.01
N PHE A 306 12.58 -32.06 -5.35
CA PHE A 306 12.63 -33.29 -6.13
C PHE A 306 14.03 -33.84 -6.36
N ALA A 307 15.07 -33.04 -6.13
CA ALA A 307 16.45 -33.48 -6.32
C ALA A 307 17.05 -34.21 -5.10
N ALA A 308 16.48 -34.03 -3.91
CA ALA A 308 16.95 -34.65 -2.68
C ALA A 308 16.31 -36.03 -2.36
N GLY A 309 15.34 -36.46 -3.16
CA GLY A 309 14.57 -37.70 -2.94
C GLY A 309 14.95 -38.90 -3.82
N SER A 310 16.04 -38.84 -4.59
CA SER A 310 16.41 -39.92 -5.54
C SER A 310 17.71 -40.64 -5.19
N GLU A 311 18.02 -40.83 -3.93
CA GLU A 311 19.01 -41.82 -3.53
C GLU A 311 18.32 -42.85 -2.62
N ASP A 312 18.44 -44.13 -3.03
CA ASP A 312 18.05 -45.36 -2.37
C ASP A 312 16.70 -45.99 -2.77
N ILE A 313 16.69 -46.58 -3.97
CA ILE A 313 15.96 -47.85 -4.17
C ILE A 313 17.05 -48.93 -4.35
N PRO A 314 17.26 -49.80 -3.33
CA PRO A 314 18.05 -50.99 -3.53
C PRO A 314 17.23 -52.03 -4.27
N PHE A 315 17.80 -52.57 -5.34
CA PHE A 315 17.35 -53.80 -6.00
C PHE A 315 17.62 -55.02 -5.13
#